data_0be4623142a04e13f2e4f6694890e552
#
_entry.id   0be4623142a04e13f2e4f6694890e552
#
_cell.length_a   1.000
_cell.length_b   1.000
_cell.length_c   1.000
_cell.angle_alpha   90.00
_cell.angle_beta   90.00
_cell.angle_gamma   90.00
#
_symmetry.space_group_name_H-M   'P 1'
#
loop_
_entity.id
_entity.type
_entity.pdbx_description
1 polymer ?
#
loop_
_entity_poly.entity_id
_entity_poly.type
_entity_poly.pdbx_seq_one_letter_code
_entity_poly.pdbx_strand_id
1 'polypeptide(L)'
;MKLLFFDDFKLGVLKDDNVVGITHLVENIPHTHPQQLIAGLIENFEDYRDKIEHGVKGSDGYPITGVRVRPPLPKPANIDCMAVNYMEDGTRDEPAPINVFQKTPHAIIGPDDTMV
;
A
#
# COMPACT_ATOMS: atom_id res chain seq x y z
N MET A 1 4.44 -9.56 -6.77
CA MET A 1 3.01 -9.30 -6.47
C MET A 1 2.84 -7.86 -6.05
N LYS A 2 1.83 -7.14 -6.55
CA LYS A 2 1.53 -5.76 -6.15
C LYS A 2 0.20 -5.75 -5.39
N LEU A 3 0.26 -5.48 -4.08
CA LEU A 3 -0.91 -5.38 -3.21
C LEU A 3 -1.46 -3.95 -3.21
N LEU A 4 -2.77 -3.79 -3.12
CA LEU A 4 -3.45 -2.50 -2.98
C LEU A 4 -4.74 -2.65 -2.19
N PHE A 5 -5.20 -1.55 -1.60
CA PHE A 5 -6.59 -1.45 -1.15
C PHE A 5 -7.43 -0.71 -2.20
N PHE A 6 -8.70 -1.07 -2.31
CA PHE A 6 -9.64 -0.43 -3.22
C PHE A 6 -11.04 -0.35 -2.63
N ASP A 7 -11.87 0.55 -3.14
CA ASP A 7 -13.24 0.84 -2.69
C ASP A 7 -13.32 1.04 -1.16
N ASP A 8 -14.06 0.19 -0.45
CA ASP A 8 -14.20 0.20 1.01
C ASP A 8 -13.06 -0.57 1.71
N PHE A 9 -11.82 -0.31 1.29
CA PHE A 9 -10.62 -0.96 1.80
C PHE A 9 -10.60 -2.48 1.64
N LYS A 10 -11.19 -2.99 0.57
CA LYS A 10 -10.98 -4.37 0.15
C LYS A 10 -9.54 -4.56 -0.27
N LEU A 11 -8.92 -5.65 0.15
CA LEU A 11 -7.56 -5.97 -0.27
C LEU A 11 -7.57 -6.66 -1.64
N GLY A 12 -6.68 -6.25 -2.50
CA GLY A 12 -6.53 -6.75 -3.87
C GLY A 12 -5.09 -6.92 -4.31
N VAL A 13 -4.94 -7.64 -5.41
CA VAL A 13 -3.69 -7.77 -6.16
C VAL A 13 -3.89 -7.13 -7.52
N LEU A 14 -2.95 -6.30 -7.94
CA LEU A 14 -2.89 -5.79 -9.31
C LEU A 14 -2.33 -6.89 -10.22
N LYS A 15 -3.14 -7.33 -11.18
CA LYS A 15 -2.82 -8.26 -12.26
C LYS A 15 -3.02 -7.55 -13.58
N ASP A 16 -1.95 -7.23 -14.26
CA ASP A 16 -1.96 -6.35 -15.43
C ASP A 16 -2.67 -5.02 -15.12
N ASP A 17 -3.75 -4.68 -15.79
CA ASP A 17 -4.57 -3.49 -15.53
C ASP A 17 -5.85 -3.79 -14.72
N ASN A 18 -5.93 -4.98 -14.10
CA ASN A 18 -7.08 -5.41 -13.33
C ASN A 18 -6.75 -5.60 -11.84
N VAL A 19 -7.72 -5.35 -10.98
CA VAL A 19 -7.64 -5.60 -9.54
C VAL A 19 -8.40 -6.87 -9.21
N VAL A 20 -7.70 -7.87 -8.69
CA VAL A 20 -8.30 -9.11 -8.20
C VAL A 20 -8.48 -9.01 -6.69
N GLY A 21 -9.72 -9.02 -6.20
CA GLY A 21 -10.03 -8.98 -4.76
C GLY A 21 -9.59 -10.26 -4.05
N ILE A 22 -8.81 -10.11 -2.98
CA ILE A 22 -8.27 -11.22 -2.20
C ILE A 22 -8.63 -11.19 -0.73
N THR A 23 -9.48 -10.27 -0.29
CA THR A 23 -9.86 -10.12 1.13
C THR A 23 -10.31 -11.44 1.74
N HIS A 24 -11.13 -12.22 1.04
CA HIS A 24 -11.62 -13.53 1.48
C HIS A 24 -10.53 -14.59 1.68
N LEU A 25 -9.35 -14.40 1.10
CA LEU A 25 -8.21 -15.31 1.27
C LEU A 25 -7.43 -15.05 2.55
N VAL A 26 -7.63 -13.89 3.18
CA VAL A 26 -6.85 -13.39 4.32
C VAL A 26 -7.72 -13.00 5.53
N GLU A 27 -9.01 -13.36 5.51
CA GLU A 27 -9.98 -13.05 6.58
C GLU A 27 -9.59 -13.57 7.97
N ASN A 28 -8.79 -14.64 8.00
CA ASN A 28 -8.29 -15.21 9.25
C ASN A 28 -7.18 -14.40 9.93
N ILE A 29 -6.63 -13.37 9.28
CA ILE A 29 -5.70 -12.44 9.91
C ILE A 29 -6.49 -11.56 10.89
N PRO A 30 -6.16 -11.58 12.21
CA PRO A 30 -6.88 -10.75 13.18
C PRO A 30 -6.69 -9.27 12.88
N HIS A 31 -7.78 -8.55 12.65
CA HIS A 31 -7.74 -7.11 12.38
C HIS A 31 -9.07 -6.43 12.72
N THR A 32 -9.01 -5.17 13.09
CA THR A 32 -10.17 -4.29 13.30
C THR A 32 -10.21 -3.14 12.30
N HIS A 33 -9.12 -2.94 11.54
CA HIS A 33 -9.00 -1.91 10.52
C HIS A 33 -7.97 -2.31 9.44
N PRO A 34 -8.01 -1.69 8.25
CA PRO A 34 -7.21 -2.09 7.09
C PRO A 34 -5.70 -2.13 7.33
N GLN A 35 -5.16 -1.20 8.14
CA GLN A 35 -3.73 -1.18 8.45
C GLN A 35 -3.27 -2.45 9.19
N GLN A 36 -4.09 -2.97 10.10
CA GLN A 36 -3.75 -4.22 10.80
C GLN A 36 -3.80 -5.42 9.85
N LEU A 37 -4.76 -5.45 8.93
CA LEU A 37 -4.85 -6.51 7.92
C LEU A 37 -3.59 -6.57 7.06
N ILE A 38 -3.17 -5.43 6.49
CA ILE A 38 -1.98 -5.41 5.63
C ILE A 38 -0.69 -5.68 6.42
N ALA A 39 -0.58 -5.18 7.65
CA ALA A 39 0.56 -5.46 8.52
C ALA A 39 0.67 -6.96 8.83
N GLY A 40 -0.42 -7.59 9.27
CA GLY A 40 -0.45 -9.02 9.55
C GLY A 40 -0.18 -9.88 8.31
N LEU A 41 -0.64 -9.45 7.13
CA LEU A 41 -0.31 -10.13 5.89
C LEU A 41 1.18 -10.01 5.56
N ILE A 42 1.79 -8.83 5.72
CA ILE A 42 3.21 -8.62 5.43
C ILE A 42 4.08 -9.47 6.37
N GLU A 43 3.76 -9.49 7.66
CA GLU A 43 4.48 -10.27 8.67
C GLU A 43 4.47 -11.78 8.39
N ASN A 44 3.38 -12.29 7.81
CA ASN A 44 3.19 -13.72 7.55
C ASN A 44 3.05 -14.00 6.04
N PHE A 45 3.67 -13.19 5.19
CA PHE A 45 3.42 -13.20 3.74
C PHE A 45 3.68 -14.57 3.10
N GLU A 46 4.71 -15.28 3.53
CA GLU A 46 5.07 -16.60 2.97
C GLU A 46 3.96 -17.64 3.19
N ASP A 47 3.21 -17.56 4.29
CA ASP A 47 2.10 -18.47 4.60
C ASP A 47 0.89 -18.25 3.67
N TYR A 48 0.76 -17.05 3.10
CA TYR A 48 -0.34 -16.65 2.24
C TYR A 48 0.00 -16.59 0.77
N ARG A 49 1.29 -16.54 0.41
CA ARG A 49 1.78 -16.35 -0.95
C ARG A 49 1.11 -17.29 -1.96
N ASP A 50 1.23 -18.59 -1.74
CA ASP A 50 0.74 -19.61 -2.69
C ASP A 50 -0.78 -19.55 -2.84
N LYS A 51 -1.50 -19.34 -1.74
CA LYS A 51 -2.96 -19.21 -1.72
C LYS A 51 -3.41 -17.99 -2.52
N ILE A 52 -2.73 -16.86 -2.36
CA ILE A 52 -3.02 -15.62 -3.10
C ILE A 52 -2.69 -15.81 -4.58
N GLU A 53 -1.52 -16.34 -4.92
CA GLU A 53 -1.12 -16.57 -6.31
C GLU A 53 -2.10 -17.49 -7.03
N HIS A 54 -2.56 -18.54 -6.37
CA HIS A 54 -3.57 -19.45 -6.92
C HIS A 54 -4.92 -18.75 -7.16
N GLY A 55 -5.37 -17.96 -6.17
CA GLY A 55 -6.63 -17.21 -6.29
C GLY A 55 -6.58 -16.14 -7.38
N VAL A 56 -5.45 -15.48 -7.55
CA VAL A 56 -5.26 -14.47 -8.60
C VAL A 56 -5.21 -15.07 -10.00
N LYS A 57 -4.61 -16.26 -10.17
CA LYS A 57 -4.58 -16.95 -11.47
C LYS A 57 -5.98 -17.33 -11.98
N GLY A 58 -6.89 -17.67 -11.08
CA GLY A 58 -8.24 -18.11 -11.39
C GLY A 58 -9.26 -16.98 -11.59
N SER A 59 -8.85 -15.71 -11.52
CA SER A 59 -9.75 -14.56 -11.60
C SER A 59 -9.29 -13.52 -12.61
N ASP A 60 -10.25 -12.94 -13.35
CA ASP A 60 -9.98 -11.82 -14.26
C ASP A 60 -9.98 -10.46 -13.54
N GLY A 61 -10.62 -10.37 -12.36
CA GLY A 61 -10.70 -9.15 -11.57
C GLY A 61 -11.56 -8.04 -12.17
N TYR A 62 -11.38 -6.81 -11.71
CA TYR A 62 -12.05 -5.60 -12.17
C TYR A 62 -11.03 -4.66 -12.80
N PRO A 63 -11.34 -3.92 -13.88
CA PRO A 63 -10.46 -2.88 -14.39
C PRO A 63 -10.08 -1.89 -13.30
N ILE A 64 -8.80 -1.52 -13.18
CA ILE A 64 -8.33 -0.58 -12.16
C ILE A 64 -9.01 0.79 -12.28
N THR A 65 -9.41 1.17 -13.50
CA THR A 65 -10.15 2.40 -13.77
C THR A 65 -11.60 2.37 -13.28
N GLY A 66 -12.11 1.19 -12.93
CA GLY A 66 -13.47 0.99 -12.42
C GLY A 66 -13.56 0.92 -10.89
N VAL A 67 -12.43 1.04 -10.18
CA VAL A 67 -12.36 0.98 -8.72
C VAL A 67 -11.68 2.21 -8.16
N ARG A 68 -12.02 2.59 -6.92
CA ARG A 68 -11.30 3.65 -6.20
C ARG A 68 -10.10 3.05 -5.50
N VAL A 69 -8.90 3.35 -5.99
CA VAL A 69 -7.66 2.92 -5.33
C VAL A 69 -7.47 3.67 -4.02
N ARG A 70 -7.11 2.94 -2.96
CA ARG A 70 -6.86 3.48 -1.61
C ARG A 70 -5.38 3.42 -1.27
N PRO A 71 -4.92 4.18 -0.25
CA PRO A 71 -3.55 4.08 0.21
C PRO A 71 -3.18 2.65 0.60
N PRO A 72 -2.01 2.14 0.18
CA PRO A 72 -1.59 0.77 0.50
C PRO A 72 -1.27 0.58 1.98
N LEU A 73 -0.86 1.65 2.67
CA LEU A 73 -0.65 1.70 4.12
C LEU A 73 -1.50 2.85 4.68
N PRO A 74 -2.80 2.61 4.97
CA PRO A 74 -3.74 3.71 5.26
C PRO A 74 -3.52 4.40 6.60
N LYS A 75 -2.87 3.73 7.56
CA LYS A 75 -2.58 4.30 8.90
C LYS A 75 -1.33 3.66 9.51
N PRO A 76 -0.12 3.88 8.93
CA PRO A 76 1.12 3.40 9.52
C PRO A 76 1.36 4.09 10.88
N ALA A 77 2.21 3.49 11.71
CA ALA A 77 2.56 4.06 13.02
C ALA A 77 3.28 5.41 12.86
N ASN A 78 4.23 5.49 11.92
CA ASN A 78 5.04 6.67 11.67
C ASN A 78 5.16 6.93 10.16
N ILE A 79 5.38 8.21 9.83
CA ILE A 79 5.80 8.65 8.49
C ILE A 79 7.03 9.51 8.71
N ASP A 80 8.20 8.91 8.55
CA ASP A 80 9.47 9.61 8.69
C ASP A 80 9.95 10.06 7.31
N CYS A 81 10.19 11.34 7.16
CA CYS A 81 10.59 11.99 5.92
C CYS A 81 12.02 12.51 6.04
N MET A 82 12.78 12.34 4.96
CA MET A 82 14.12 12.92 4.83
C MET A 82 14.02 14.21 4.01
N ALA A 83 14.42 15.33 4.59
CA ALA A 83 14.59 16.57 3.83
C ALA A 83 15.94 16.53 3.10
N VAL A 84 15.98 17.05 1.87
CA VAL A 84 17.20 17.12 1.06
C VAL A 84 17.91 15.76 0.95
N ASN A 85 17.17 14.77 0.50
CA ASN A 85 17.61 13.36 0.45
C ASN A 85 18.56 13.05 -0.73
N TYR A 86 18.63 13.94 -1.72
CA TYR A 86 19.41 13.78 -2.93
C TYR A 86 20.41 14.93 -3.09
N MET A 87 21.35 14.76 -4.00
CA MET A 87 22.33 15.80 -4.36
C MET A 87 21.69 16.99 -5.13
N GLU A 88 20.39 17.18 -5.01
CA GLU A 88 19.55 18.21 -5.62
C GLU A 88 20.14 18.76 -6.91
N ASP A 89 19.69 18.25 -8.06
CA ASP A 89 20.04 18.75 -9.39
C ASP A 89 21.57 18.88 -9.69
N GLY A 90 22.43 18.25 -8.87
CA GLY A 90 23.88 18.28 -9.05
C GLY A 90 24.53 19.60 -8.61
N THR A 91 23.82 20.44 -7.86
CA THR A 91 24.36 21.72 -7.37
C THR A 91 25.18 21.59 -6.07
N ARG A 92 25.20 20.41 -5.46
CA ARG A 92 25.93 20.15 -4.23
C ARG A 92 27.16 19.29 -4.49
N ASP A 93 28.30 19.69 -3.96
CA ASP A 93 29.53 18.92 -3.97
C ASP A 93 29.56 17.82 -2.89
N GLU A 94 28.78 18.01 -1.80
CA GLU A 94 28.66 17.08 -0.68
C GLU A 94 27.20 16.80 -0.33
N PRO A 95 26.87 15.59 0.20
CA PRO A 95 25.54 15.29 0.71
C PRO A 95 25.12 16.26 1.81
N ALA A 96 23.85 16.64 1.83
CA ALA A 96 23.32 17.43 2.95
C ALA A 96 23.40 16.63 4.26
N PRO A 97 23.57 17.32 5.41
CA PRO A 97 23.38 16.67 6.70
C PRO A 97 22.01 16.01 6.81
N ILE A 98 21.95 14.88 7.49
CA ILE A 98 20.69 14.17 7.72
C ILE A 98 19.71 15.11 8.45
N ASN A 99 18.58 15.36 7.80
CA ASN A 99 17.49 16.16 8.37
C ASN A 99 16.19 15.36 8.23
N VAL A 100 15.69 14.87 9.36
CA VAL A 100 14.49 14.02 9.43
C VAL A 100 13.35 14.80 10.08
N PHE A 101 12.18 14.70 9.50
CA PHE A 101 10.94 15.23 10.07
C PHE A 101 9.80 14.21 9.94
N GLN A 102 8.80 14.33 10.80
CA GLN A 102 7.65 13.43 10.79
C GLN A 102 6.41 14.11 10.22
N LYS A 103 5.59 13.32 9.53
CA LYS A 103 4.22 13.68 9.14
C LYS A 103 3.21 12.84 9.90
N THR A 104 2.04 13.42 10.12
CA THR A 104 0.94 12.67 10.73
C THR A 104 0.41 11.59 9.77
N PRO A 105 0.06 10.39 10.26
CA PRO A 105 -0.65 9.38 9.45
C PRO A 105 -1.98 9.86 8.86
N HIS A 106 -2.59 10.90 9.42
CA HIS A 106 -3.81 11.51 8.88
C HIS A 106 -3.58 12.28 7.57
N ALA A 107 -2.33 12.55 7.19
CA ALA A 107 -2.00 13.20 5.92
C ALA A 107 -1.98 12.23 4.72
N ILE A 108 -2.22 10.93 4.94
CA ILE A 108 -2.24 9.93 3.87
C ILE A 108 -3.55 10.02 3.09
N ILE A 109 -3.41 10.16 1.78
CA ILE A 109 -4.51 10.11 0.81
C ILE A 109 -4.22 9.05 -0.25
N GLY A 110 -5.26 8.55 -0.92
CA GLY A 110 -5.13 7.67 -2.09
C GLY A 110 -4.93 8.46 -3.38
N PRO A 111 -4.67 7.76 -4.48
CA PRO A 111 -4.68 8.36 -5.81
C PRO A 111 -6.02 9.06 -6.07
N ASP A 112 -5.99 10.22 -6.68
CA ASP A 112 -7.15 11.06 -7.02
C ASP A 112 -7.99 11.56 -5.83
N ASP A 113 -7.54 11.34 -4.59
CA ASP A 113 -8.17 11.95 -3.42
C ASP A 113 -7.85 13.46 -3.34
N THR A 114 -8.81 14.25 -2.88
CA THR A 114 -8.62 15.70 -2.71
C THR A 114 -7.87 15.99 -1.42
N MET A 115 -6.78 16.75 -1.54
CA MET A 115 -6.09 17.32 -0.38
C MET A 115 -6.88 18.54 0.13
N VAL A 116 -7.27 18.55 1.38
CA VAL A 116 -8.01 19.62 2.06
C VAL A 116 -7.20 20.23 3.18
#